data_753c5b277e6a4460dbf42fbedef57714
#
_entry.id   753c5b277e6a4460dbf42fbedef57714
#
_cell.length_a   1.000
_cell.length_b   1.000
_cell.length_c   1.000
_cell.angle_alpha   90.00
_cell.angle_beta   90.00
_cell.angle_gamma   90.00
#
_symmetry.space_group_name_H-M   'P 1'
#
loop_
_entity.id
_entity.type
_entity.pdbx_description
1 polymer ?
#
loop_
_entity_poly.entity_id
_entity_poly.type
_entity_poly.pdbx_seq_one_letter_code
_entity_poly.pdbx_strand_id
1 'polypeptide(L)'
;MLLPIAPEPFTAPTDRDMLPSERREFVRTHRTCVFGYRRRADGPAMSVVYYVPTDDDELLVSTMAGRGKAIAVARDPKVSLCVLDERWPFTYLQVYADAVVDDAPGLVVDVMLAVGGRMSGEPLGDDARPFVAAMAEQEQRVVIRCRPYSTFAQPPRHLHDNDQAEQLTHWVSGSVPWDAPDP
;
A
#
# COMPACT_ATOMS: atom_id res chain seq x y z
N MET A 1 -12.98 9.66 1.42
CA MET A 1 -12.15 10.78 0.89
C MET A 1 -10.72 10.30 0.76
N LEU A 2 -9.90 10.87 -0.17
CA LEU A 2 -8.47 10.53 -0.27
C LEU A 2 -7.70 11.15 0.89
N LEU A 3 -6.81 10.37 1.53
CA LEU A 3 -5.98 10.91 2.61
C LEU A 3 -4.83 11.75 2.04
N PRO A 4 -4.47 12.86 2.71
CA PRO A 4 -3.35 13.71 2.33
C PRO A 4 -2.01 12.98 2.46
N ILE A 5 -0.96 13.61 1.94
CA ILE A 5 0.42 13.12 2.11
C ILE A 5 0.82 13.35 3.57
N ALA A 6 1.21 12.28 4.27
CA ALA A 6 1.78 12.43 5.60
C ALA A 6 3.16 13.12 5.50
N PRO A 7 3.47 14.09 6.36
CA PRO A 7 4.76 14.78 6.36
C PRO A 7 5.90 13.81 6.66
N GLU A 8 5.68 12.92 7.63
CA GLU A 8 6.62 11.88 8.04
C GLU A 8 5.92 10.52 8.04
N PRO A 9 6.57 9.46 7.54
CA PRO A 9 6.02 8.12 7.67
C PRO A 9 6.12 7.62 9.11
N PHE A 10 5.13 6.86 9.54
CA PHE A 10 5.11 6.21 10.85
C PHE A 10 6.36 5.34 11.03
N THR A 11 6.99 5.43 12.21
CA THR A 11 8.12 4.58 12.57
C THR A 11 7.64 3.41 13.40
N ALA A 12 7.84 2.20 12.90
CA ALA A 12 7.44 0.99 13.61
C ALA A 12 8.26 0.80 14.91
N PRO A 13 7.63 0.23 15.97
CA PRO A 13 8.36 -0.15 17.17
C PRO A 13 9.42 -1.21 16.86
N THR A 14 10.52 -1.21 17.63
CA THR A 14 11.66 -2.11 17.43
C THR A 14 11.73 -3.23 18.45
N ASP A 15 10.98 -3.11 19.53
CA ASP A 15 11.00 -3.97 20.72
C ASP A 15 9.76 -4.89 20.84
N ARG A 16 8.79 -4.70 19.96
CA ARG A 16 7.55 -5.48 19.92
C ARG A 16 6.93 -5.47 18.51
N ASP A 17 5.90 -6.28 18.32
CA ASP A 17 5.04 -6.19 17.14
C ASP A 17 4.25 -4.88 17.09
N MET A 18 3.93 -4.43 15.88
CA MET A 18 2.99 -3.33 15.67
C MET A 18 1.58 -3.72 16.11
N LEU A 19 0.93 -2.86 16.89
CA LEU A 19 -0.48 -2.97 17.19
C LEU A 19 -1.34 -2.86 15.92
N PRO A 20 -2.58 -3.37 15.91
CA PRO A 20 -3.47 -3.24 14.76
C PRO A 20 -3.64 -1.79 14.27
N SER A 21 -3.81 -0.82 15.18
CA SER A 21 -3.87 0.61 14.83
C SER A 21 -2.58 1.13 14.22
N GLU A 22 -1.42 0.71 14.73
CA GLU A 22 -0.11 1.09 14.21
C GLU A 22 0.16 0.50 12.82
N ARG A 23 -0.34 -0.71 12.52
CA ARG A 23 -0.28 -1.30 11.19
C ARG A 23 -1.06 -0.46 10.17
N ARG A 24 -2.26 0.01 10.54
CA ARG A 24 -3.05 0.93 9.71
C ARG A 24 -2.34 2.25 9.49
N GLU A 25 -1.74 2.82 10.55
CA GLU A 25 -0.99 4.07 10.46
C GLU A 25 0.26 3.92 9.60
N PHE A 26 0.98 2.80 9.71
CA PHE A 26 2.10 2.48 8.85
C PHE A 26 1.70 2.52 7.37
N VAL A 27 0.57 1.91 7.01
CA VAL A 27 0.07 1.94 5.63
C VAL A 27 -0.38 3.33 5.20
N ARG A 28 -1.05 4.09 6.07
CA ARG A 28 -1.57 5.43 5.74
C ARG A 28 -0.47 6.46 5.48
N THR A 29 0.68 6.31 6.12
CA THR A 29 1.76 7.30 6.09
C THR A 29 2.84 6.99 5.06
N HIS A 30 2.98 5.73 4.62
CA HIS A 30 3.89 5.36 3.54
C HIS A 30 3.27 5.66 2.16
N ARG A 31 4.10 5.70 1.11
CA ARG A 31 3.72 6.20 -0.21
C ARG A 31 3.73 5.13 -1.29
N THR A 32 4.58 4.12 -1.14
CA THR A 32 4.81 3.08 -2.14
C THR A 32 4.66 1.69 -1.54
N CYS A 33 4.35 0.74 -2.39
CA CYS A 33 4.35 -0.67 -2.03
C CYS A 33 4.79 -1.54 -3.21
N VAL A 34 5.17 -2.77 -2.92
CA VAL A 34 5.24 -3.83 -3.91
C VAL A 34 3.85 -4.44 -4.05
N PHE A 35 3.21 -4.22 -5.19
CA PHE A 35 1.88 -4.74 -5.51
C PHE A 35 2.03 -6.13 -6.15
N GLY A 36 1.53 -7.15 -5.47
CA GLY A 36 1.55 -8.55 -5.88
C GLY A 36 0.19 -9.03 -6.37
N TYR A 37 0.16 -9.77 -7.49
CA TYR A 37 -1.04 -10.36 -8.07
C TYR A 37 -0.76 -11.68 -8.75
N ARG A 38 -1.80 -12.52 -8.88
CA ARG A 38 -1.68 -13.85 -9.45
C ARG A 38 -1.71 -13.84 -10.98
N ARG A 39 -0.70 -14.46 -11.61
CA ARG A 39 -0.70 -14.74 -13.06
C ARG A 39 -1.39 -16.07 -13.37
N ARG A 40 -1.77 -16.27 -14.64
CA ARG A 40 -2.45 -17.51 -15.05
C ARG A 40 -1.51 -18.73 -15.09
N ALA A 41 -0.34 -18.53 -15.69
CA ALA A 41 0.54 -19.65 -16.07
C ALA A 41 1.90 -19.57 -15.37
N ASP A 42 2.31 -18.43 -14.89
CA ASP A 42 3.61 -18.23 -14.25
C ASP A 42 3.46 -17.96 -12.75
N GLY A 43 4.57 -17.78 -12.06
CA GLY A 43 4.57 -17.32 -10.68
C GLY A 43 3.88 -15.96 -10.50
N PRO A 44 3.68 -15.52 -9.26
CA PRO A 44 3.06 -14.22 -8.97
C PRO A 44 3.86 -13.08 -9.63
N ALA A 45 3.16 -12.09 -10.16
CA ALA A 45 3.79 -10.87 -10.66
C ALA A 45 3.80 -9.82 -9.55
N MET A 46 4.85 -9.01 -9.54
CA MET A 46 5.05 -7.93 -8.58
C MET A 46 5.47 -6.65 -9.31
N SER A 47 5.07 -5.50 -8.80
CA SER A 47 5.53 -4.19 -9.30
C SER A 47 5.51 -3.16 -8.19
N VAL A 48 6.50 -2.27 -8.15
CA VAL A 48 6.48 -1.12 -7.26
C VAL A 48 5.45 -0.12 -7.80
N VAL A 49 4.59 0.36 -6.92
CA VAL A 49 3.54 1.34 -7.24
C VAL A 49 3.41 2.36 -6.12
N TYR A 50 2.98 3.59 -6.46
CA TYR A 50 2.39 4.50 -5.50
C TYR A 50 0.95 4.07 -5.23
N TYR A 51 0.51 4.28 -4.00
CA TYR A 51 -0.89 4.07 -3.61
C TYR A 51 -1.41 5.27 -2.81
N VAL A 52 -2.72 5.40 -2.76
CA VAL A 52 -3.41 6.47 -2.04
C VAL A 52 -4.40 5.82 -1.08
N PRO A 53 -4.20 5.95 0.24
CA PRO A 53 -5.19 5.49 1.21
C PRO A 53 -6.40 6.43 1.24
N THR A 54 -7.55 5.90 1.64
CA THR A 54 -8.80 6.63 1.85
C THR A 54 -9.20 6.60 3.32
N ASP A 55 -10.16 7.47 3.70
CA ASP A 55 -10.75 7.46 5.06
C ASP A 55 -11.43 6.12 5.40
N ASP A 56 -11.90 5.40 4.38
CA ASP A 56 -12.54 4.08 4.54
C ASP A 56 -11.52 2.93 4.48
N ASP A 57 -10.24 3.23 4.64
CA ASP A 57 -9.13 2.27 4.62
C ASP A 57 -8.94 1.53 3.30
N GLU A 58 -9.52 1.98 2.19
CA GLU A 58 -9.18 1.45 0.87
C GLU A 58 -7.82 1.99 0.42
N LEU A 59 -7.08 1.16 -0.31
CA LEU A 59 -5.80 1.54 -0.92
C LEU A 59 -6.00 1.60 -2.45
N LEU A 60 -5.82 2.78 -3.02
CA LEU A 60 -6.10 3.05 -4.42
C LEU A 60 -4.80 3.10 -5.23
N VAL A 61 -4.74 2.30 -6.29
CA VAL A 61 -3.57 2.21 -7.19
C VAL A 61 -3.98 2.59 -8.60
N SER A 62 -3.39 3.65 -9.18
CA SER A 62 -3.60 4.00 -10.59
C SER A 62 -2.78 3.12 -11.52
N THR A 63 -3.41 2.65 -12.59
CA THR A 63 -2.77 1.87 -13.65
C THR A 63 -3.52 2.04 -14.97
N MET A 64 -2.96 1.55 -16.08
CA MET A 64 -3.66 1.47 -17.37
C MET A 64 -4.52 0.20 -17.42
N ALA A 65 -5.71 0.28 -18.04
CA ALA A 65 -6.63 -0.86 -18.18
C ALA A 65 -5.99 -2.08 -18.85
N GLY A 66 -5.12 -1.86 -19.83
CA GLY A 66 -4.41 -2.92 -20.55
C GLY A 66 -3.22 -3.54 -19.80
N ARG A 67 -2.87 -3.07 -18.61
CA ARG A 67 -1.74 -3.62 -17.84
C ARG A 67 -2.12 -4.91 -17.14
N GLY A 68 -1.13 -5.81 -17.02
CA GLY A 68 -1.31 -7.15 -16.45
C GLY A 68 -1.97 -7.16 -15.06
N LYS A 69 -1.71 -6.15 -14.22
CA LYS A 69 -2.34 -6.04 -12.90
C LYS A 69 -3.86 -5.77 -12.97
N ALA A 70 -4.31 -4.85 -13.84
CA ALA A 70 -5.74 -4.59 -14.02
C ALA A 70 -6.47 -5.82 -14.57
N ILE A 71 -5.90 -6.45 -15.61
CA ILE A 71 -6.44 -7.69 -16.21
C ILE A 71 -6.48 -8.84 -15.19
N ALA A 72 -5.45 -8.94 -14.34
CA ALA A 72 -5.40 -10.00 -13.34
C ALA A 72 -6.44 -9.79 -12.24
N VAL A 73 -6.57 -8.57 -11.71
CA VAL A 73 -7.55 -8.21 -10.67
C VAL A 73 -8.99 -8.44 -11.16
N ALA A 74 -9.31 -8.09 -12.40
CA ALA A 74 -10.64 -8.36 -12.98
C ALA A 74 -11.01 -9.85 -13.00
N ARG A 75 -10.02 -10.74 -12.97
CA ARG A 75 -10.21 -12.19 -12.96
C ARG A 75 -10.14 -12.81 -11.56
N ASP A 76 -9.22 -12.31 -10.74
CA ASP A 76 -8.92 -12.83 -9.41
C ASP A 76 -8.67 -11.62 -8.48
N PRO A 77 -9.63 -11.33 -7.59
CA PRO A 77 -9.57 -10.12 -6.76
C PRO A 77 -8.49 -10.17 -5.66
N LYS A 78 -7.89 -11.33 -5.41
CA LYS A 78 -6.93 -11.48 -4.31
C LYS A 78 -5.57 -10.88 -4.69
N VAL A 79 -5.17 -9.87 -3.92
CA VAL A 79 -3.89 -9.17 -4.10
C VAL A 79 -3.15 -9.05 -2.77
N SER A 80 -1.86 -8.75 -2.84
CA SER A 80 -1.06 -8.40 -1.69
C SER A 80 -0.27 -7.12 -1.96
N LEU A 81 -0.15 -6.27 -0.96
CA LEU A 81 0.64 -5.06 -1.00
C LEU A 81 1.70 -5.16 0.10
N CYS A 82 2.97 -5.15 -0.26
CA CYS A 82 4.06 -5.11 0.71
C CYS A 82 4.54 -3.66 0.81
N VAL A 83 4.21 -3.02 1.91
CA VAL A 83 4.66 -1.66 2.26
C VAL A 83 5.98 -1.77 2.97
N LEU A 84 6.98 -0.99 2.54
CA LEU A 84 8.36 -1.08 2.99
C LEU A 84 8.79 0.24 3.63
N ASP A 85 9.47 0.16 4.75
CA ASP A 85 10.29 1.24 5.30
C ASP A 85 11.76 0.84 5.19
N GLU A 86 12.48 1.49 4.25
CA GLU A 86 13.90 1.22 4.02
C GLU A 86 14.82 1.90 5.02
N ARG A 87 14.27 2.78 5.90
CA ARG A 87 15.04 3.37 6.99
C ARG A 87 15.46 2.29 7.98
N TRP A 88 16.63 2.44 8.54
CA TRP A 88 17.08 1.51 9.57
C TRP A 88 16.34 1.76 10.90
N PRO A 89 15.83 0.68 11.56
CA PRO A 89 15.86 -0.73 11.17
C PRO A 89 14.82 -1.04 10.08
N PHE A 90 15.23 -1.79 9.05
CA PHE A 90 14.37 -2.19 7.95
C PHE A 90 13.09 -2.87 8.44
N THR A 91 11.96 -2.38 7.98
CA THR A 91 10.64 -2.90 8.37
C THR A 91 9.72 -3.01 7.15
N TYR A 92 8.82 -3.98 7.18
CA TYR A 92 7.77 -4.09 6.18
C TYR A 92 6.45 -4.56 6.79
N LEU A 93 5.37 -4.20 6.12
CA LEU A 93 4.04 -4.69 6.41
C LEU A 93 3.43 -5.25 5.14
N GLN A 94 3.02 -6.52 5.17
CA GLN A 94 2.24 -7.12 4.09
C GLN A 94 0.76 -6.95 4.39
N VAL A 95 0.03 -6.41 3.41
CA VAL A 95 -1.41 -6.22 3.44
C VAL A 95 -2.04 -7.18 2.44
N TYR A 96 -2.98 -7.99 2.86
CA TYR A 96 -3.83 -8.81 2.00
C TYR A 96 -5.13 -8.09 1.76
N ALA A 97 -5.55 -8.01 0.49
CA ALA A 97 -6.74 -7.25 0.11
C ALA A 97 -7.56 -7.94 -0.96
N ASP A 98 -8.88 -7.65 -0.95
CA ASP A 98 -9.76 -7.86 -2.10
C ASP A 98 -9.74 -6.61 -2.97
N ALA A 99 -9.54 -6.79 -4.27
CA ALA A 99 -9.38 -5.68 -5.19
C ALA A 99 -10.42 -5.70 -6.33
N VAL A 100 -10.85 -4.51 -6.75
CA VAL A 100 -11.71 -4.32 -7.91
C VAL A 100 -11.12 -3.24 -8.81
N VAL A 101 -11.42 -3.33 -10.10
CA VAL A 101 -11.06 -2.29 -11.08
C VAL A 101 -12.22 -1.31 -11.17
N ASP A 102 -11.92 -0.02 -11.06
CA ASP A 102 -12.88 1.08 -11.12
C ASP A 102 -12.39 2.08 -12.19
N ASP A 103 -13.23 2.40 -13.16
CA ASP A 103 -12.93 3.28 -14.30
C ASP A 103 -13.66 4.62 -14.23
N ALA A 104 -14.30 4.96 -13.11
CA ALA A 104 -15.00 6.23 -12.92
C ALA A 104 -14.05 7.41 -13.17
N PRO A 105 -14.30 8.27 -14.19
CA PRO A 105 -13.34 9.28 -14.63
C PRO A 105 -12.92 10.25 -13.51
N GLY A 106 -13.88 10.66 -12.68
CA GLY A 106 -13.60 11.55 -11.53
C GLY A 106 -12.62 10.92 -10.53
N LEU A 107 -12.85 9.65 -10.16
CA LEU A 107 -11.97 8.92 -9.26
C LEU A 107 -10.57 8.72 -9.86
N VAL A 108 -10.50 8.39 -11.15
CA VAL A 108 -9.22 8.19 -11.85
C VAL A 108 -8.39 9.47 -11.79
N VAL A 109 -8.97 10.62 -12.10
CA VAL A 109 -8.28 11.92 -12.07
C VAL A 109 -7.84 12.28 -10.65
N ASP A 110 -8.72 12.10 -9.66
CA ASP A 110 -8.39 12.41 -8.26
C ASP A 110 -7.23 11.56 -7.75
N VAL A 111 -7.23 10.25 -8.03
CA VAL A 111 -6.14 9.35 -7.64
C VAL A 111 -4.85 9.70 -8.37
N MET A 112 -4.89 10.05 -9.66
CA MET A 112 -3.70 10.45 -10.40
C MET A 112 -3.09 11.75 -9.86
N LEU A 113 -3.90 12.74 -9.51
CA LEU A 113 -3.44 13.98 -8.85
C LEU A 113 -2.79 13.66 -7.50
N ALA A 114 -3.43 12.83 -6.69
CA ALA A 114 -2.89 12.41 -5.40
C ALA A 114 -1.59 11.61 -5.54
N VAL A 115 -1.46 10.74 -6.53
CA VAL A 115 -0.21 10.02 -6.86
C VAL A 115 0.87 11.01 -7.30
N GLY A 116 0.55 11.97 -8.18
CA GLY A 116 1.47 13.02 -8.59
C GLY A 116 2.02 13.81 -7.41
N GLY A 117 1.15 14.19 -6.48
CA GLY A 117 1.55 14.84 -5.23
C GLY A 117 2.46 13.96 -4.35
N ARG A 118 2.20 12.64 -4.27
CA ARG A 118 3.08 11.72 -3.54
C ARG A 118 4.45 11.58 -4.18
N MET A 119 4.52 11.67 -5.50
CA MET A 119 5.79 11.63 -6.25
C MET A 119 6.61 12.91 -6.05
N SER A 120 5.99 14.07 -6.10
CA SER A 120 6.65 15.37 -5.93
C SER A 120 6.94 15.72 -4.47
N GLY A 121 6.19 15.13 -3.53
CA GLY A 121 6.23 15.49 -2.11
C GLY A 121 5.26 16.62 -1.72
N GLU A 122 4.58 17.23 -2.68
CA GLU A 122 3.64 18.33 -2.48
C GLU A 122 2.34 18.09 -3.26
N PRO A 123 1.17 18.48 -2.72
CA PRO A 123 -0.09 18.34 -3.45
C PRO A 123 -0.05 19.08 -4.79
N LEU A 124 -0.55 18.45 -5.84
CA LEU A 124 -0.74 19.15 -7.12
C LEU A 124 -1.96 20.08 -7.01
N GLY A 125 -1.83 21.28 -7.60
CA GLY A 125 -2.91 22.26 -7.63
C GLY A 125 -4.04 21.86 -8.59
N ASP A 126 -5.19 22.51 -8.44
CA ASP A 126 -6.37 22.28 -9.30
C ASP A 126 -6.12 22.64 -10.77
N ASP A 127 -5.17 23.49 -11.06
CA ASP A 127 -4.71 23.85 -12.40
C ASP A 127 -4.12 22.65 -13.17
N ALA A 128 -3.61 21.65 -12.49
CA ALA A 128 -3.13 20.41 -13.11
C ALA A 128 -4.26 19.49 -13.58
N ARG A 129 -5.48 19.64 -13.05
CA ARG A 129 -6.62 18.73 -13.30
C ARG A 129 -6.95 18.53 -14.78
N PRO A 130 -7.06 19.59 -15.64
CA PRO A 130 -7.36 19.38 -17.05
C PRO A 130 -6.29 18.56 -17.79
N PHE A 131 -5.02 18.78 -17.47
CA PHE A 131 -3.91 18.01 -18.04
C PHE A 131 -3.96 16.54 -17.60
N VAL A 132 -4.17 16.30 -16.31
CA VAL A 132 -4.26 14.95 -15.74
C VAL A 132 -5.47 14.21 -16.31
N ALA A 133 -6.61 14.87 -16.52
CA ALA A 133 -7.80 14.27 -17.14
C ALA A 133 -7.53 13.85 -18.58
N ALA A 134 -6.90 14.69 -19.38
CA ALA A 134 -6.53 14.36 -20.76
C ALA A 134 -5.54 13.17 -20.83
N MET A 135 -4.56 13.15 -19.93
CA MET A 135 -3.61 12.05 -19.82
C MET A 135 -4.30 10.74 -19.37
N ALA A 136 -5.23 10.82 -18.42
CA ALA A 136 -6.00 9.67 -17.95
C ALA A 136 -6.80 9.01 -19.07
N GLU A 137 -7.45 9.81 -19.91
CA GLU A 137 -8.20 9.36 -21.07
C GLU A 137 -7.27 8.74 -22.13
N GLN A 138 -6.21 9.45 -22.51
CA GLN A 138 -5.25 8.99 -23.53
C GLN A 138 -4.61 7.66 -23.14
N GLU A 139 -4.27 7.46 -21.87
CA GLU A 139 -3.63 6.25 -21.37
C GLU A 139 -4.63 5.17 -20.94
N GLN A 140 -5.92 5.41 -21.06
CA GLN A 140 -6.97 4.51 -20.59
C GLN A 140 -6.73 4.10 -19.12
N ARG A 141 -6.56 5.08 -18.26
CA ARG A 141 -6.29 4.86 -16.84
C ARG A 141 -7.51 4.34 -16.11
N VAL A 142 -7.23 3.47 -15.14
CA VAL A 142 -8.20 2.92 -14.19
C VAL A 142 -7.58 2.94 -12.80
N VAL A 143 -8.42 2.78 -11.80
CA VAL A 143 -8.01 2.64 -10.40
C VAL A 143 -8.26 1.20 -9.97
N ILE A 144 -7.28 0.59 -9.34
CA ILE A 144 -7.47 -0.65 -8.58
C ILE A 144 -7.77 -0.22 -7.15
N ARG A 145 -8.98 -0.51 -6.69
CA ARG A 145 -9.41 -0.29 -5.31
C ARG A 145 -9.16 -1.56 -4.53
N CYS A 146 -8.28 -1.49 -3.54
CA CYS A 146 -7.90 -2.61 -2.70
C CYS A 146 -8.52 -2.41 -1.31
N ARG A 147 -9.37 -3.35 -0.89
CA ARG A 147 -9.96 -3.37 0.45
C ARG A 147 -9.19 -4.35 1.32
N PRO A 148 -8.38 -3.87 2.26
CA PRO A 148 -7.64 -4.72 3.17
C PRO A 148 -8.54 -5.63 4.02
N TYR A 149 -8.11 -6.86 4.27
CA TYR A 149 -8.80 -7.76 5.21
C TYR A 149 -7.85 -8.39 6.24
N SER A 150 -6.54 -8.39 5.98
CA SER A 150 -5.55 -8.93 6.91
C SER A 150 -4.18 -8.32 6.67
N THR A 151 -3.35 -8.32 7.68
CA THR A 151 -1.95 -7.88 7.60
C THR A 151 -1.02 -8.92 8.20
N PHE A 152 0.22 -8.93 7.73
CA PHE A 152 1.33 -9.69 8.30
C PHE A 152 2.52 -8.74 8.45
N ALA A 153 3.12 -8.72 9.64
CA ALA A 153 4.34 -7.98 9.92
C ALA A 153 5.35 -8.88 10.60
N GLN A 154 6.61 -8.56 10.44
CA GLN A 154 7.68 -9.18 11.19
C GLN A 154 8.52 -8.06 11.81
N PRO A 155 8.66 -8.04 13.16
CA PRO A 155 9.49 -7.04 13.81
C PRO A 155 10.96 -7.23 13.44
N PRO A 156 11.76 -6.14 13.44
CA PRO A 156 13.17 -6.19 13.13
C PRO A 156 13.90 -7.11 14.14
N ARG A 157 14.59 -8.12 13.63
CA ARG A 157 15.28 -9.13 14.48
C ARG A 157 16.73 -8.80 14.82
N HIS A 158 17.30 -7.74 14.22
CA HIS A 158 18.74 -7.52 14.20
C HIS A 158 19.22 -6.32 15.01
N LEU A 159 18.40 -5.81 15.93
CA LEU A 159 18.71 -4.61 16.70
C LEU A 159 19.30 -4.90 18.09
N HIS A 160 19.50 -6.15 18.42
CA HIS A 160 19.97 -6.51 19.76
C HIS A 160 21.50 -6.61 19.78
N ASP A 161 22.12 -6.01 20.79
CA ASP A 161 23.51 -6.27 21.15
C ASP A 161 23.73 -7.77 21.33
N ASN A 162 24.91 -8.25 20.95
CA ASN A 162 25.27 -9.67 21.03
C ASN A 162 25.03 -10.31 22.41
N ASP A 163 25.01 -9.53 23.48
CA ASP A 163 24.76 -9.98 24.84
C ASP A 163 23.29 -10.35 25.11
N GLN A 164 22.36 -10.03 24.19
CA GLN A 164 20.94 -10.35 24.30
C GLN A 164 20.49 -11.45 23.34
N ALA A 165 21.41 -12.09 22.64
CA ALA A 165 21.09 -13.14 21.67
C ALA A 165 20.31 -14.33 22.29
N GLU A 166 20.49 -14.60 23.59
CA GLU A 166 19.74 -15.60 24.35
C GLU A 166 18.28 -15.17 24.65
N GLN A 167 17.97 -13.86 24.53
CA GLN A 167 16.65 -13.29 24.74
C GLN A 167 15.91 -13.06 23.41
N LEU A 168 16.47 -13.46 22.28
CA LEU A 168 15.76 -13.52 21.01
C LEU A 168 14.59 -14.51 21.15
N THR A 169 13.58 -14.09 21.84
CA THR A 169 12.26 -14.71 21.78
C THR A 169 11.92 -14.83 20.31
N HIS A 170 11.62 -16.03 19.87
CA HIS A 170 11.12 -16.27 18.51
C HIS A 170 9.80 -15.51 18.38
N TRP A 171 9.88 -14.28 17.87
CA TRP A 171 8.72 -13.47 17.60
C TRP A 171 7.91 -14.20 16.52
N VAL A 172 6.82 -14.78 16.94
CA VAL A 172 5.92 -15.47 16.03
C VAL A 172 5.13 -14.38 15.31
N SER A 173 5.60 -14.04 14.11
CA SER A 173 4.85 -13.18 13.22
C SER A 173 3.51 -13.84 12.89
N GLY A 174 2.42 -13.15 13.16
CA GLY A 174 1.06 -13.64 12.91
C GLY A 174 0.31 -12.72 11.93
N SER A 175 -0.62 -13.31 11.21
CA SER A 175 -1.61 -12.53 10.48
C SER A 175 -2.60 -11.92 11.47
N VAL A 176 -2.88 -10.64 11.30
CA VAL A 176 -3.84 -9.87 12.12
C VAL A 176 -4.92 -9.35 11.18
N PRO A 177 -6.23 -9.54 11.50
CA PRO A 177 -7.31 -8.93 10.74
C PRO A 177 -7.11 -7.40 10.64
N TRP A 178 -7.52 -6.82 9.51
CA TRP A 178 -7.34 -5.37 9.28
C TRP A 178 -8.10 -4.52 10.29
N ASP A 179 -9.29 -4.94 10.66
CA ASP A 179 -10.22 -4.26 11.55
C ASP A 179 -10.06 -4.68 13.02
N ALA A 180 -9.04 -5.47 13.35
CA ALA A 180 -8.80 -5.87 14.72
C ALA A 180 -8.65 -4.64 15.64
N PRO A 181 -9.25 -4.66 16.84
CA PRO A 181 -8.98 -3.64 17.86
C PRO A 181 -7.57 -3.85 18.45
N ASP A 182 -7.04 -2.80 19.03
CA ASP A 182 -5.86 -2.94 19.90
C ASP A 182 -6.25 -3.71 21.17
N PRO A 183 -5.34 -4.49 21.75
CA PRO A 183 -5.57 -5.32 22.94
C PRO A 183 -5.88 -4.50 24.19
#